data_0428655c29d909dd0d47991e9a66999f
#
_entry.id   0428655c29d909dd0d47991e9a66999f
#
_cell.length_a   1.000
_cell.length_b   1.000
_cell.length_c   1.000
_cell.angle_alpha   90.00
_cell.angle_beta   90.00
_cell.angle_gamma   90.00
#
_symmetry.space_group_name_H-M   'P 1'
#
loop_
_entity.id
_entity.type
_entity.pdbx_description
1 polymer ?
#
loop_
_entity_poly.entity_id
_entity_poly.type
_entity_poly.pdbx_seq_one_letter_code
_entity_poly.pdbx_strand_id
1 'polypeptide(L)'
;VIVRIGRQTSSNPKLPEGDTYEDNAYIRMVEKELNITIEDAFEANAGDDYNRQVSLALSASSLPDIMQVATKDELTELYENGLIADLTDVYERYASDYVKSVYDSFGGRALNDVAYDGKIMAIPATKPDGGPSMCWIRSDWVEELGLTVDLDGDHCLTLDEVEKLAEAFIEANPENAEKVIGMGFSSGLTDSNSDTAFSINAIAYSVGAYPRLWYKDESGTLVYGSTTEEMKETLAIVKRWYEEGLIDQ
;
A
#
# COMPACT_ATOMS: atom_id res chain seq x y z
N VAL A 1 4.32 33.41 -10.42
CA VAL A 1 3.73 32.37 -11.30
C VAL A 1 2.69 31.62 -10.48
N ILE A 2 1.50 31.41 -11.05
CA ILE A 2 0.47 30.57 -10.43
C ILE A 2 0.69 29.14 -10.91
N VAL A 3 0.63 28.18 -9.97
CA VAL A 3 0.69 26.73 -10.24
C VAL A 3 -0.62 26.13 -9.73
N ARG A 4 -1.39 25.55 -10.65
CA ARG A 4 -2.68 24.92 -10.34
C ARG A 4 -2.48 23.45 -10.09
N ILE A 5 -2.98 22.95 -8.97
CA ILE A 5 -2.79 21.55 -8.56
C ILE A 5 -4.13 20.83 -8.35
N GLY A 6 -4.15 19.50 -8.57
CA GLY A 6 -5.18 18.63 -8.05
C GLY A 6 -4.80 18.19 -6.64
N ARG A 7 -5.55 18.64 -5.63
CA ARG A 7 -5.24 18.42 -4.21
C ARG A 7 -5.99 17.23 -3.64
N GLN A 8 -5.23 16.33 -3.02
CA GLN A 8 -5.81 15.29 -2.18
C GLN A 8 -5.94 15.79 -0.73
N THR A 9 -7.08 15.53 -0.13
CA THR A 9 -7.37 15.83 1.26
C THR A 9 -7.78 14.57 2.03
N SER A 10 -7.96 14.70 3.33
CA SER A 10 -8.46 13.64 4.20
C SER A 10 -9.78 14.06 4.85
N SER A 11 -10.69 13.13 5.00
CA SER A 11 -11.94 13.35 5.74
C SER A 11 -11.74 13.66 7.23
N ASN A 12 -10.55 13.35 7.75
CA ASN A 12 -10.18 13.63 9.14
C ASN A 12 -8.76 14.24 9.21
N PRO A 13 -8.58 15.49 8.72
CA PRO A 13 -7.30 16.13 8.72
C PRO A 13 -6.83 16.43 10.15
N LYS A 14 -5.60 16.07 10.46
CA LYS A 14 -4.92 16.43 11.72
C LYS A 14 -3.92 17.56 11.45
N LEU A 15 -4.43 18.68 10.98
CA LEU A 15 -3.62 19.88 10.76
C LEU A 15 -3.42 20.63 12.08
N PRO A 16 -2.30 21.37 12.26
CA PRO A 16 -2.12 22.31 13.34
C PRO A 16 -3.25 23.36 13.39
N GLU A 17 -3.47 23.94 14.59
CA GLU A 17 -4.50 24.97 14.75
C GLU A 17 -4.23 26.16 13.84
N GLY A 18 -5.23 26.53 13.05
CA GLY A 18 -5.16 27.64 12.11
C GLY A 18 -4.58 27.31 10.73
N ASP A 19 -4.04 26.08 10.53
CA ASP A 19 -3.61 25.63 9.21
C ASP A 19 -4.76 25.00 8.42
N THR A 20 -4.72 25.14 7.10
CA THR A 20 -5.60 24.47 6.13
C THR A 20 -4.77 23.70 5.12
N TYR A 21 -5.40 22.99 4.18
CA TYR A 21 -4.66 22.37 3.08
C TYR A 21 -4.02 23.40 2.14
N GLU A 22 -4.66 24.56 1.96
CA GLU A 22 -4.21 25.65 1.09
C GLU A 22 -3.18 26.56 1.77
N ASP A 23 -3.26 26.69 3.11
CA ASP A 23 -2.35 27.55 3.90
C ASP A 23 -1.81 26.80 5.11
N ASN A 24 -0.61 26.27 4.95
CA ASN A 24 0.15 25.59 6.01
C ASN A 24 1.65 25.85 5.85
N ALA A 25 2.42 25.37 6.81
CA ALA A 25 3.86 25.64 6.84
C ALA A 25 4.59 25.18 5.55
N TYR A 26 4.16 24.08 4.95
CA TYR A 26 4.77 23.57 3.71
C TYR A 26 4.42 24.42 2.50
N ILE A 27 3.15 24.80 2.35
CA ILE A 27 2.70 25.65 1.23
C ILE A 27 3.41 27.01 1.34
N ARG A 28 3.39 27.64 2.50
CA ARG A 28 4.08 28.93 2.72
C ARG A 28 5.58 28.86 2.43
N MET A 29 6.24 27.74 2.79
CA MET A 29 7.65 27.52 2.47
C MET A 29 7.88 27.40 0.96
N VAL A 30 7.13 26.53 0.28
CA VAL A 30 7.27 26.28 -1.15
C VAL A 30 7.00 27.56 -1.96
N GLU A 31 5.94 28.29 -1.65
CA GLU A 31 5.59 29.53 -2.32
C GLU A 31 6.70 30.58 -2.17
N LYS A 32 7.24 30.70 -0.96
CA LYS A 32 8.34 31.64 -0.66
C LYS A 32 9.63 31.25 -1.39
N GLU A 33 10.05 29.99 -1.30
CA GLU A 33 11.33 29.54 -1.85
C GLU A 33 11.32 29.53 -3.39
N LEU A 34 10.18 29.18 -4.00
CA LEU A 34 10.05 29.10 -5.44
C LEU A 34 9.45 30.36 -6.08
N ASN A 35 9.02 31.33 -5.30
CA ASN A 35 8.32 32.55 -5.76
C ASN A 35 7.12 32.22 -6.68
N ILE A 36 6.28 31.31 -6.23
CA ILE A 36 5.04 30.87 -6.90
C ILE A 36 3.85 31.11 -5.98
N THR A 37 2.66 30.99 -6.52
CA THR A 37 1.39 30.88 -5.78
C THR A 37 0.75 29.55 -6.17
N ILE A 38 0.32 28.78 -5.19
CA ILE A 38 -0.36 27.48 -5.42
C ILE A 38 -1.87 27.73 -5.33
N GLU A 39 -2.60 27.29 -6.37
CA GLU A 39 -4.06 27.33 -6.43
C GLU A 39 -4.60 25.92 -6.68
N ASP A 40 -5.70 25.58 -6.04
CA ASP A 40 -6.36 24.31 -6.29
C ASP A 40 -7.22 24.38 -7.56
N ALA A 41 -6.92 23.54 -8.53
CA ALA A 41 -7.79 23.33 -9.67
C ALA A 41 -9.03 22.50 -9.27
N PHE A 42 -8.81 21.55 -8.39
CA PHE A 42 -9.83 20.78 -7.67
C PHE A 42 -9.25 20.23 -6.36
N GLU A 43 -10.14 19.98 -5.41
CA GLU A 43 -9.85 19.36 -4.13
C GLU A 43 -10.81 18.20 -3.90
N ALA A 44 -10.31 17.05 -3.43
CA ALA A 44 -11.13 15.91 -3.07
C ALA A 44 -10.44 15.00 -2.06
N ASN A 45 -11.23 14.23 -1.31
CA ASN A 45 -10.67 13.21 -0.43
C ASN A 45 -9.89 12.17 -1.24
N ALA A 46 -8.76 11.73 -0.67
CA ALA A 46 -7.94 10.68 -1.26
C ALA A 46 -8.76 9.41 -1.51
N GLY A 47 -8.40 8.68 -2.56
CA GLY A 47 -9.12 7.50 -3.02
C GLY A 47 -10.15 7.82 -4.10
N ASP A 48 -11.34 7.20 -4.03
CA ASP A 48 -12.34 7.23 -5.10
C ASP A 48 -12.82 8.64 -5.48
N ASP A 49 -12.94 9.53 -4.50
CA ASP A 49 -13.37 10.90 -4.77
C ASP A 49 -12.34 11.67 -5.59
N TYR A 50 -11.07 11.55 -5.23
CA TYR A 50 -9.98 12.16 -5.99
C TYR A 50 -9.84 11.54 -7.39
N ASN A 51 -9.89 10.22 -7.51
CA ASN A 51 -9.82 9.53 -8.80
C ASN A 51 -10.98 9.93 -9.73
N ARG A 52 -12.16 10.19 -9.17
CA ARG A 52 -13.31 10.73 -9.93
C ARG A 52 -13.02 12.13 -10.47
N GLN A 53 -12.39 13.02 -9.68
CA GLN A 53 -12.00 14.35 -10.14
C GLN A 53 -10.95 14.28 -11.25
N VAL A 54 -9.97 13.38 -11.14
CA VAL A 54 -8.98 13.12 -12.20
C VAL A 54 -9.68 12.69 -13.49
N SER A 55 -10.59 11.73 -13.42
CA SER A 55 -11.35 11.25 -14.58
C SER A 55 -12.21 12.36 -15.23
N LEU A 56 -12.79 13.26 -14.41
CA LEU A 56 -13.52 14.42 -14.91
C LEU A 56 -12.59 15.42 -15.60
N ALA A 57 -11.42 15.71 -15.04
CA ALA A 57 -10.43 16.60 -15.61
C ALA A 57 -9.90 16.09 -16.96
N LEU A 58 -9.63 14.77 -17.05
CA LEU A 58 -9.26 14.08 -18.29
C LEU A 58 -10.36 14.23 -19.35
N SER A 59 -11.59 13.87 -19.01
CA SER A 59 -12.73 13.92 -19.95
C SER A 59 -13.04 15.32 -20.42
N ALA A 60 -12.85 16.33 -19.57
CA ALA A 60 -13.07 17.73 -19.90
C ALA A 60 -11.88 18.40 -20.61
N SER A 61 -10.74 17.69 -20.76
CA SER A 61 -9.46 18.27 -21.23
C SER A 61 -9.07 19.54 -20.46
N SER A 62 -9.39 19.58 -19.16
CA SER A 62 -9.13 20.71 -18.26
C SER A 62 -8.24 20.25 -17.13
N LEU A 63 -6.98 20.01 -17.47
CA LEU A 63 -5.98 19.50 -16.53
C LEU A 63 -5.37 20.63 -15.69
N PRO A 64 -5.06 20.37 -14.41
CA PRO A 64 -4.19 21.23 -13.64
C PRO A 64 -2.73 21.13 -14.13
N ASP A 65 -1.86 22.02 -13.65
CA ASP A 65 -0.44 21.95 -13.94
C ASP A 65 0.22 20.72 -13.32
N ILE A 66 -0.28 20.31 -12.15
CA ILE A 66 0.21 19.12 -11.42
C ILE A 66 -0.99 18.36 -10.85
N MET A 67 -1.02 17.06 -11.07
CA MET A 67 -1.96 16.15 -10.43
C MET A 67 -1.34 14.76 -10.25
N GLN A 68 -1.89 14.00 -9.34
CA GLN A 68 -1.55 12.59 -9.19
C GLN A 68 -2.53 11.74 -10.01
N VAL A 69 -2.03 10.68 -10.64
CA VAL A 69 -2.85 9.63 -11.24
C VAL A 69 -2.61 8.31 -10.50
N ALA A 70 -3.64 7.48 -10.41
CA ALA A 70 -3.60 6.27 -9.60
C ALA A 70 -3.12 5.05 -10.39
N THR A 71 -3.30 5.05 -11.71
CA THR A 71 -3.10 3.88 -12.55
C THR A 71 -2.16 4.16 -13.71
N LYS A 72 -1.54 3.09 -14.22
CA LYS A 72 -0.71 3.16 -15.41
C LYS A 72 -1.56 3.45 -16.66
N ASP A 73 -2.80 3.02 -16.68
CA ASP A 73 -3.71 3.25 -17.81
C ASP A 73 -4.02 4.75 -17.96
N GLU A 74 -4.29 5.45 -16.85
CA GLU A 74 -4.47 6.92 -16.87
C GLU A 74 -3.19 7.63 -17.34
N LEU A 75 -2.02 7.19 -16.89
CA LEU A 75 -0.74 7.76 -17.35
C LEU A 75 -0.53 7.50 -18.85
N THR A 76 -0.88 6.31 -19.32
CA THR A 76 -0.78 5.97 -20.75
C THR A 76 -1.72 6.84 -21.58
N GLU A 77 -2.97 7.02 -21.15
CA GLU A 77 -3.93 7.90 -21.81
C GLU A 77 -3.42 9.35 -21.91
N LEU A 78 -2.86 9.88 -20.84
CA LEU A 78 -2.25 11.20 -20.81
C LEU A 78 -1.08 11.33 -21.80
N TYR A 79 -0.22 10.31 -21.85
CA TYR A 79 0.92 10.26 -22.76
C TYR A 79 0.48 10.19 -24.22
N GLU A 80 -0.39 9.25 -24.58
CA GLU A 80 -0.87 9.03 -25.95
C GLU A 80 -1.60 10.24 -26.53
N ASN A 81 -2.29 10.99 -25.67
CA ASN A 81 -2.96 12.23 -26.07
C ASN A 81 -2.06 13.49 -26.01
N GLY A 82 -0.79 13.35 -25.65
CA GLY A 82 0.17 14.46 -25.57
C GLY A 82 -0.18 15.50 -24.51
N LEU A 83 -0.80 15.08 -23.41
CA LEU A 83 -1.33 15.95 -22.36
C LEU A 83 -0.35 16.20 -21.21
N ILE A 84 0.78 15.51 -21.20
CA ILE A 84 1.82 15.62 -20.17
C ILE A 84 3.18 15.96 -20.77
N ALA A 85 4.01 16.60 -19.97
CA ALA A 85 5.33 17.06 -20.38
C ALA A 85 6.40 15.96 -20.23
N ASP A 86 7.40 15.98 -21.08
CA ASP A 86 8.65 15.26 -20.91
C ASP A 86 9.44 15.87 -19.74
N LEU A 87 9.64 15.11 -18.68
CA LEU A 87 10.31 15.53 -17.46
C LEU A 87 11.78 15.12 -17.41
N THR A 88 12.32 14.48 -18.44
CA THR A 88 13.69 13.94 -18.45
C THR A 88 14.73 14.99 -18.08
N ASP A 89 14.75 16.10 -18.81
CA ASP A 89 15.68 17.19 -18.55
C ASP A 89 15.45 17.87 -17.19
N VAL A 90 14.20 17.97 -16.77
CA VAL A 90 13.81 18.57 -15.50
C VAL A 90 14.31 17.69 -14.33
N TYR A 91 14.08 16.39 -14.43
CA TYR A 91 14.58 15.44 -13.44
C TYR A 91 16.11 15.48 -13.34
N GLU A 92 16.81 15.43 -14.46
CA GLU A 92 18.28 15.44 -14.48
C GLU A 92 18.87 16.71 -13.87
N ARG A 93 18.27 17.86 -14.11
CA ARG A 93 18.80 19.16 -13.65
C ARG A 93 18.40 19.51 -12.21
N TYR A 94 17.21 19.14 -11.80
CA TYR A 94 16.62 19.69 -10.57
C TYR A 94 16.37 18.65 -9.49
N ALA A 95 16.35 17.34 -9.80
CA ALA A 95 16.29 16.34 -8.77
C ALA A 95 17.57 16.38 -7.93
N SER A 96 17.41 16.50 -6.60
CA SER A 96 18.55 16.47 -5.69
C SER A 96 19.23 15.09 -5.68
N ASP A 97 20.48 15.04 -5.25
CA ASP A 97 21.21 13.77 -5.11
C ASP A 97 20.46 12.80 -4.19
N TYR A 98 19.79 13.31 -3.17
CA TYR A 98 18.94 12.48 -2.30
C TYR A 98 17.77 11.85 -3.08
N VAL A 99 17.03 12.64 -3.85
CA VAL A 99 15.93 12.12 -4.68
C VAL A 99 16.44 11.09 -5.68
N LYS A 100 17.55 11.37 -6.35
CA LYS A 100 18.17 10.42 -7.28
C LYS A 100 18.56 9.13 -6.57
N SER A 101 19.17 9.21 -5.39
CA SER A 101 19.57 8.01 -4.62
C SER A 101 18.35 7.16 -4.20
N VAL A 102 17.21 7.78 -3.91
CA VAL A 102 15.96 7.06 -3.63
C VAL A 102 15.51 6.27 -4.85
N TYR A 103 15.46 6.89 -6.04
CA TYR A 103 15.06 6.17 -7.25
C TYR A 103 16.08 5.11 -7.68
N ASP A 104 17.36 5.35 -7.48
CA ASP A 104 18.44 4.39 -7.75
C ASP A 104 18.33 3.13 -6.87
N SER A 105 17.82 3.27 -5.64
CA SER A 105 17.60 2.14 -4.74
C SER A 105 16.58 1.12 -5.27
N PHE A 106 15.71 1.53 -6.20
CA PHE A 106 14.77 0.65 -6.91
C PHE A 106 15.40 -0.03 -8.14
N GLY A 107 16.69 0.14 -8.38
CA GLY A 107 17.40 -0.44 -9.54
C GLY A 107 16.85 0.06 -10.89
N GLY A 108 16.40 1.31 -10.94
CA GLY A 108 15.85 1.96 -12.14
C GLY A 108 14.40 1.56 -12.47
N ARG A 109 13.80 0.60 -11.79
CA ARG A 109 12.44 0.12 -12.10
C ARG A 109 11.39 1.22 -12.00
N ALA A 110 11.42 1.99 -10.92
CA ALA A 110 10.41 3.01 -10.67
C ALA A 110 10.34 4.06 -11.79
N LEU A 111 11.46 4.57 -12.26
CA LEU A 111 11.49 5.52 -13.36
C LEU A 111 11.18 4.85 -14.72
N ASN A 112 11.58 3.60 -14.93
CA ASN A 112 11.24 2.86 -16.14
C ASN A 112 9.74 2.60 -16.27
N ASP A 113 9.03 2.42 -15.16
CA ASP A 113 7.58 2.18 -15.15
C ASP A 113 6.77 3.39 -15.63
N VAL A 114 7.34 4.60 -15.56
CA VAL A 114 6.72 5.86 -16.02
C VAL A 114 7.40 6.44 -17.25
N ALA A 115 8.31 5.67 -17.87
CA ALA A 115 9.00 6.07 -19.09
C ALA A 115 8.27 5.56 -20.33
N TYR A 116 8.10 6.46 -21.31
CA TYR A 116 7.56 6.18 -22.64
C TYR A 116 8.56 6.70 -23.68
N ASP A 117 8.91 5.87 -24.64
CA ASP A 117 9.92 6.18 -25.68
C ASP A 117 11.25 6.72 -25.10
N GLY A 118 11.66 6.20 -23.94
CA GLY A 118 12.89 6.60 -23.26
C GLY A 118 12.81 7.95 -22.52
N LYS A 119 11.63 8.52 -22.38
CA LYS A 119 11.38 9.81 -21.71
C LYS A 119 10.64 9.60 -20.40
N ILE A 120 11.05 10.28 -19.35
CA ILE A 120 10.37 10.28 -18.07
C ILE A 120 9.12 11.16 -18.17
N MET A 121 7.93 10.54 -18.13
CA MET A 121 6.66 11.24 -18.34
C MET A 121 5.91 11.54 -17.04
N ALA A 122 6.36 11.01 -15.92
CA ALA A 122 5.85 11.29 -14.60
C ALA A 122 6.94 11.09 -13.53
N ILE A 123 6.71 11.61 -12.34
CA ILE A 123 7.52 11.28 -11.16
C ILE A 123 6.74 10.24 -10.34
N PRO A 124 7.20 8.98 -10.27
CA PRO A 124 6.46 7.93 -9.58
C PRO A 124 6.48 8.15 -8.06
N ALA A 125 5.34 7.93 -7.42
CA ALA A 125 5.30 7.84 -5.97
C ALA A 125 6.08 6.59 -5.54
N THR A 126 7.04 6.77 -4.63
CA THR A 126 7.79 5.65 -4.05
C THR A 126 7.36 5.46 -2.60
N LYS A 127 7.17 4.20 -2.21
CA LYS A 127 7.07 3.85 -0.80
C LYS A 127 8.40 3.23 -0.38
N PRO A 128 8.91 3.54 0.82
CA PRO A 128 10.01 2.76 1.37
C PRO A 128 9.58 1.30 1.42
N ASP A 129 10.51 0.40 1.17
CA ASP A 129 10.26 -1.02 1.42
C ASP A 129 9.89 -1.17 2.90
N GLY A 130 8.66 -1.58 3.17
CA GLY A 130 8.12 -1.69 4.53
C GLY A 130 8.80 -2.78 5.36
N GLY A 131 9.73 -3.51 4.76
CA GLY A 131 10.33 -4.68 5.38
C GLY A 131 9.37 -5.86 5.46
N PRO A 132 9.76 -6.94 6.12
CA PRO A 132 8.93 -8.12 6.28
C PRO A 132 7.71 -7.83 7.15
N SER A 133 6.61 -8.49 6.85
CA SER A 133 5.45 -8.52 7.74
C SER A 133 5.85 -9.13 9.08
N MET A 134 5.35 -8.56 10.18
CA MET A 134 5.62 -9.04 11.54
C MET A 134 4.32 -9.51 12.18
N CYS A 135 4.40 -10.61 12.90
CA CYS A 135 3.33 -11.08 13.76
C CYS A 135 3.47 -10.42 15.14
N TRP A 136 2.40 -9.77 15.61
CA TRP A 136 2.34 -9.17 16.94
C TRP A 136 1.52 -10.08 17.85
N ILE A 137 2.10 -10.47 18.99
CA ILE A 137 1.48 -11.37 19.97
C ILE A 137 1.37 -10.64 21.30
N ARG A 138 0.28 -10.84 22.03
CA ARG A 138 0.06 -10.31 23.37
C ARG A 138 1.00 -11.02 24.35
N SER A 139 2.15 -10.41 24.65
CA SER A 139 3.16 -10.96 25.55
C SER A 139 2.65 -11.12 26.97
N ASP A 140 1.80 -10.21 27.46
CA ASP A 140 1.14 -10.30 28.74
C ASP A 140 0.27 -11.55 28.88
N TRP A 141 -0.48 -11.93 27.85
CA TRP A 141 -1.27 -13.15 27.85
C TRP A 141 -0.40 -14.41 27.76
N VAL A 142 0.68 -14.34 26.98
CA VAL A 142 1.67 -15.43 26.91
C VAL A 142 2.25 -15.73 28.30
N GLU A 143 2.64 -14.70 29.05
CA GLU A 143 3.19 -14.83 30.41
C GLU A 143 2.13 -15.35 31.40
N GLU A 144 0.92 -14.76 31.38
CA GLU A 144 -0.17 -15.14 32.30
C GLU A 144 -0.59 -16.61 32.13
N LEU A 145 -0.64 -17.08 30.87
CA LEU A 145 -1.04 -18.45 30.55
C LEU A 145 0.13 -19.45 30.55
N GLY A 146 1.36 -18.97 30.75
CA GLY A 146 2.56 -19.82 30.76
C GLY A 146 2.83 -20.48 29.39
N LEU A 147 2.48 -19.81 28.28
CA LEU A 147 2.63 -20.37 26.96
C LEU A 147 4.07 -20.22 26.45
N THR A 148 4.46 -21.11 25.56
CA THR A 148 5.69 -20.99 24.78
C THR A 148 5.32 -20.60 23.37
N VAL A 149 5.84 -19.47 22.87
CA VAL A 149 5.49 -18.91 21.56
C VAL A 149 6.18 -19.65 20.43
N ASP A 150 7.46 -19.92 20.60
CA ASP A 150 8.34 -20.59 19.64
C ASP A 150 8.76 -21.93 20.28
N LEU A 151 8.17 -23.03 19.80
CA LEU A 151 8.27 -24.33 20.44
C LEU A 151 9.63 -25.00 20.19
N ASP A 152 10.26 -24.74 19.06
CA ASP A 152 11.52 -25.36 18.66
C ASP A 152 12.74 -24.43 18.78
N GLY A 153 12.51 -23.12 19.01
CA GLY A 153 13.55 -22.14 19.26
C GLY A 153 14.27 -21.65 17.99
N ASP A 154 13.65 -21.81 16.86
CA ASP A 154 14.23 -21.39 15.57
C ASP A 154 13.96 -19.90 15.21
N HIS A 155 13.21 -19.18 16.08
CA HIS A 155 12.79 -17.79 15.93
C HIS A 155 11.81 -17.55 14.77
N CYS A 156 11.15 -18.60 14.31
CA CYS A 156 10.07 -18.56 13.34
C CYS A 156 8.80 -19.13 13.95
N LEU A 157 7.64 -18.70 13.45
CA LEU A 157 6.36 -19.28 13.83
C LEU A 157 5.77 -20.06 12.67
N THR A 158 5.47 -21.31 12.91
CA THR A 158 4.65 -22.11 12.01
C THR A 158 3.19 -21.71 12.12
N LEU A 159 2.39 -22.03 11.10
CA LEU A 159 0.93 -21.81 11.17
C LEU A 159 0.28 -22.57 12.32
N ASP A 160 0.76 -23.78 12.64
CA ASP A 160 0.28 -24.57 13.75
C ASP A 160 0.57 -23.92 15.12
N GLU A 161 1.69 -23.25 15.28
CA GLU A 161 2.01 -22.51 16.51
C GLU A 161 1.14 -21.27 16.65
N VAL A 162 0.92 -20.52 15.57
CA VAL A 162 0.01 -19.38 15.55
C VAL A 162 -1.42 -19.81 15.90
N GLU A 163 -1.89 -20.93 15.33
CA GLU A 163 -3.21 -21.51 15.60
C GLU A 163 -3.36 -21.86 17.09
N LYS A 164 -2.41 -22.60 17.66
CA LYS A 164 -2.43 -22.99 19.08
C LYS A 164 -2.42 -21.79 20.03
N LEU A 165 -1.70 -20.73 19.70
CA LEU A 165 -1.71 -19.51 20.49
C LEU A 165 -3.08 -18.83 20.44
N ALA A 166 -3.70 -18.74 19.26
CA ALA A 166 -5.03 -18.17 19.10
C ALA A 166 -6.09 -18.97 19.87
N GLU A 167 -6.06 -20.30 19.77
CA GLU A 167 -6.93 -21.20 20.54
C GLU A 167 -6.77 -21.00 22.05
N ALA A 168 -5.54 -20.98 22.54
CA ALA A 168 -5.26 -20.80 23.96
C ALA A 168 -5.77 -19.45 24.50
N PHE A 169 -5.66 -18.38 23.72
CA PHE A 169 -6.16 -17.05 24.09
C PHE A 169 -7.69 -17.01 24.16
N ILE A 170 -8.39 -17.70 23.25
CA ILE A 170 -9.85 -17.79 23.24
C ILE A 170 -10.33 -18.66 24.42
N GLU A 171 -9.71 -19.83 24.63
CA GLU A 171 -10.07 -20.76 25.69
C GLU A 171 -9.87 -20.19 27.11
N ALA A 172 -8.87 -19.33 27.27
CA ALA A 172 -8.59 -18.68 28.55
C ALA A 172 -9.64 -17.65 28.97
N ASN A 173 -10.48 -17.21 28.03
CA ASN A 173 -11.49 -16.16 28.22
C ASN A 173 -12.91 -16.62 27.84
N PRO A 174 -13.41 -17.75 28.38
CA PRO A 174 -14.68 -18.32 27.92
C PRO A 174 -15.90 -17.41 28.19
N GLU A 175 -15.85 -16.58 29.25
CA GLU A 175 -16.94 -15.63 29.56
C GLU A 175 -16.98 -14.44 28.60
N ASN A 176 -15.90 -14.23 27.85
CA ASN A 176 -15.75 -13.17 26.84
C ASN A 176 -15.39 -13.73 25.46
N ALA A 177 -15.64 -15.00 25.20
CA ALA A 177 -15.26 -15.67 23.96
C ALA A 177 -15.79 -14.93 22.70
N GLU A 178 -16.97 -14.31 22.79
CA GLU A 178 -17.53 -13.46 21.73
C GLU A 178 -16.77 -12.13 21.51
N LYS A 179 -15.88 -11.76 22.45
CA LYS A 179 -15.09 -10.51 22.39
C LYS A 179 -13.60 -10.73 22.20
N VAL A 180 -13.14 -11.95 22.37
CA VAL A 180 -11.74 -12.33 22.17
C VAL A 180 -11.60 -12.84 20.74
N ILE A 181 -10.84 -12.11 19.94
CA ILE A 181 -10.51 -12.47 18.56
C ILE A 181 -9.14 -13.13 18.58
N GLY A 182 -9.03 -14.34 18.08
CA GLY A 182 -7.74 -15.03 17.96
C GLY A 182 -6.84 -14.31 16.97
N MET A 183 -7.38 -14.03 15.78
CA MET A 183 -6.68 -13.31 14.71
C MET A 183 -7.65 -12.38 13.99
N GLY A 184 -7.23 -11.12 13.73
CA GLY A 184 -8.00 -10.17 12.95
C GLY A 184 -7.61 -10.21 11.47
N PHE A 185 -8.60 -10.28 10.56
CA PHE A 185 -8.37 -10.16 9.13
C PHE A 185 -9.32 -9.16 8.47
N SER A 186 -8.88 -8.55 7.38
CA SER A 186 -9.74 -7.65 6.61
C SER A 186 -10.66 -8.44 5.68
N SER A 187 -11.87 -7.91 5.43
CA SER A 187 -12.83 -8.50 4.49
C SER A 187 -12.31 -8.61 3.05
N GLY A 188 -11.29 -7.84 2.70
CA GLY A 188 -10.62 -7.91 1.41
C GLY A 188 -9.71 -9.12 1.23
N LEU A 189 -9.45 -9.87 2.29
CA LEU A 189 -8.58 -11.05 2.39
C LEU A 189 -7.16 -10.78 1.91
N THR A 190 -6.93 -10.69 0.60
CA THR A 190 -5.61 -10.43 0.01
C THR A 190 -5.44 -8.96 -0.34
N ASP A 191 -4.24 -8.43 -0.16
CA ASP A 191 -3.90 -7.09 -0.60
C ASP A 191 -2.81 -7.11 -1.67
N SER A 192 -2.83 -6.11 -2.55
CA SER A 192 -1.77 -5.87 -3.53
C SER A 192 -0.53 -5.23 -2.91
N ASN A 193 -0.70 -4.64 -1.71
CA ASN A 193 0.37 -4.07 -0.93
C ASN A 193 0.58 -4.94 0.30
N SER A 194 1.83 -5.27 0.60
CA SER A 194 2.23 -5.95 1.84
C SER A 194 1.92 -5.12 3.12
N ASP A 195 1.31 -3.97 2.97
CA ASP A 195 1.12 -2.98 4.02
C ASP A 195 -0.13 -3.19 4.89
N THR A 196 -1.02 -4.11 4.54
CA THR A 196 -2.18 -4.40 5.37
C THR A 196 -1.86 -5.47 6.40
N ALA A 197 -1.75 -5.02 7.65
CA ALA A 197 -1.50 -5.87 8.81
C ALA A 197 -2.55 -7.00 8.99
N PHE A 198 -3.68 -6.89 8.29
CA PHE A 198 -4.83 -7.79 8.42
C PHE A 198 -5.14 -8.55 7.12
N SER A 199 -4.16 -8.75 6.24
CA SER A 199 -4.33 -9.59 5.06
C SER A 199 -3.91 -11.03 5.34
N ILE A 200 -4.45 -11.98 4.57
CA ILE A 200 -4.03 -13.38 4.62
C ILE A 200 -2.73 -13.65 3.86
N ASN A 201 -2.06 -12.62 3.38
CA ASN A 201 -0.85 -12.76 2.58
C ASN A 201 0.27 -13.51 3.33
N ALA A 202 0.41 -13.29 4.64
CA ALA A 202 1.41 -14.01 5.44
C ALA A 202 1.14 -15.53 5.45
N ILE A 203 -0.13 -15.95 5.57
CA ILE A 203 -0.53 -17.36 5.49
C ILE A 203 -0.24 -17.88 4.08
N ALA A 204 -0.60 -17.12 3.05
CA ALA A 204 -0.35 -17.51 1.66
C ALA A 204 1.15 -17.73 1.39
N TYR A 205 1.99 -16.79 1.81
CA TYR A 205 3.45 -16.89 1.61
C TYR A 205 4.05 -18.10 2.34
N SER A 206 3.55 -18.46 3.52
CA SER A 206 4.04 -19.62 4.28
C SER A 206 3.73 -20.97 3.63
N VAL A 207 2.73 -21.04 2.75
CA VAL A 207 2.41 -22.22 1.95
C VAL A 207 2.89 -22.10 0.49
N GLY A 208 3.62 -21.03 0.16
CA GLY A 208 4.17 -20.83 -1.18
C GLY A 208 3.20 -20.22 -2.20
N ALA A 209 2.07 -19.68 -1.75
CA ALA A 209 1.16 -18.93 -2.60
C ALA A 209 1.56 -17.45 -2.68
N TYR A 210 1.42 -16.84 -3.85
CA TYR A 210 1.73 -15.42 -4.08
C TYR A 210 0.51 -14.71 -4.66
N PRO A 211 -0.52 -14.40 -3.83
CA PRO A 211 -1.76 -13.84 -4.31
C PRO A 211 -1.54 -12.53 -5.07
N ARG A 212 -2.30 -12.34 -6.15
CA ARG A 212 -2.29 -11.14 -7.03
C ARG A 212 -0.98 -10.88 -7.79
N LEU A 213 0.01 -11.78 -7.69
CA LEU A 213 1.25 -11.68 -8.44
C LEU A 213 1.26 -12.63 -9.64
N TRP A 214 1.88 -12.17 -10.73
CA TRP A 214 2.30 -13.01 -11.83
C TRP A 214 3.76 -13.39 -11.64
N TYR A 215 4.08 -14.66 -11.65
CA TYR A 215 5.45 -15.13 -11.49
C TYR A 215 5.70 -16.33 -12.41
N LYS A 216 6.96 -16.68 -12.61
CA LYS A 216 7.34 -17.89 -13.30
C LYS A 216 7.49 -19.02 -12.30
N ASP A 217 6.81 -20.14 -12.55
CA ASP A 217 6.98 -21.35 -11.79
C ASP A 217 8.35 -22.03 -12.08
N GLU A 218 8.61 -23.15 -11.44
CA GLU A 218 9.86 -23.92 -11.63
C GLU A 218 10.08 -24.36 -13.07
N SER A 219 9.03 -24.51 -13.86
CA SER A 219 9.11 -24.85 -15.29
C SER A 219 9.40 -23.65 -16.19
N GLY A 220 9.35 -22.42 -15.62
CA GLY A 220 9.46 -21.16 -16.34
C GLY A 220 8.16 -20.68 -16.95
N THR A 221 7.03 -21.36 -16.68
CA THR A 221 5.69 -20.96 -17.13
C THR A 221 5.17 -19.79 -16.29
N LEU A 222 4.57 -18.80 -16.95
CA LEU A 222 3.95 -17.65 -16.26
C LEU A 222 2.62 -18.10 -15.65
N VAL A 223 2.49 -17.94 -14.33
CA VAL A 223 1.31 -18.31 -13.55
C VAL A 223 0.80 -17.14 -12.75
N TYR A 224 -0.52 -17.08 -12.52
CA TYR A 224 -1.14 -16.11 -11.66
C TYR A 224 -1.35 -16.69 -10.26
N GLY A 225 -0.66 -16.16 -9.27
CA GLY A 225 -0.57 -16.72 -7.92
C GLY A 225 -1.90 -16.86 -7.18
N SER A 226 -2.93 -16.10 -7.55
CA SER A 226 -4.26 -16.26 -6.95
C SER A 226 -5.04 -17.48 -7.44
N THR A 227 -4.53 -18.23 -8.43
CA THR A 227 -5.22 -19.38 -9.03
C THR A 227 -4.45 -20.70 -8.91
N THR A 228 -3.44 -20.74 -8.04
CA THR A 228 -2.60 -21.93 -7.80
C THR A 228 -3.21 -22.86 -6.75
N GLU A 229 -2.73 -24.11 -6.69
CA GLU A 229 -3.17 -25.06 -5.66
C GLU A 229 -2.74 -24.60 -4.24
N GLU A 230 -1.60 -23.94 -4.12
CA GLU A 230 -1.12 -23.35 -2.85
C GLU A 230 -2.09 -22.24 -2.36
N MET A 231 -2.66 -21.45 -3.29
CA MET A 231 -3.68 -20.46 -2.91
C MET A 231 -4.97 -21.14 -2.46
N LYS A 232 -5.34 -22.26 -3.04
CA LYS A 232 -6.49 -23.06 -2.58
C LYS A 232 -6.25 -23.65 -1.20
N GLU A 233 -5.02 -24.12 -0.91
CA GLU A 233 -4.61 -24.55 0.43
C GLU A 233 -4.71 -23.39 1.43
N THR A 234 -4.19 -22.22 1.11
CA THR A 234 -4.34 -20.99 1.90
C THR A 234 -5.80 -20.73 2.28
N LEU A 235 -6.69 -20.76 1.28
CA LEU A 235 -8.12 -20.52 1.51
C LEU A 235 -8.78 -21.62 2.33
N ALA A 236 -8.32 -22.86 2.25
CA ALA A 236 -8.80 -23.94 3.09
C ALA A 236 -8.41 -23.75 4.56
N ILE A 237 -7.17 -23.29 4.85
CA ILE A 237 -6.72 -22.94 6.20
C ILE A 237 -7.56 -21.79 6.75
N VAL A 238 -7.69 -20.70 6.00
CA VAL A 238 -8.46 -19.52 6.42
C VAL A 238 -9.92 -19.86 6.69
N LYS A 239 -10.53 -20.67 5.81
CA LYS A 239 -11.90 -21.16 5.99
C LYS A 239 -12.05 -21.97 7.28
N ARG A 240 -11.13 -22.90 7.54
CA ARG A 240 -11.14 -23.72 8.77
C ARG A 240 -11.03 -22.82 10.00
N TRP A 241 -10.10 -21.91 10.04
CA TRP A 241 -9.93 -20.97 11.16
C TRP A 241 -11.15 -20.08 11.39
N TYR A 242 -11.83 -19.68 10.30
CA TYR A 242 -13.08 -18.95 10.39
C TYR A 242 -14.23 -19.82 10.99
N GLU A 243 -14.38 -21.07 10.52
CA GLU A 243 -15.39 -22.02 11.01
C GLU A 243 -15.16 -22.41 12.47
N GLU A 244 -13.91 -22.43 12.92
CA GLU A 244 -13.50 -22.71 14.30
C GLU A 244 -13.54 -21.46 15.22
N GLY A 245 -13.84 -20.29 14.68
CA GLY A 245 -13.96 -19.04 15.43
C GLY A 245 -12.61 -18.42 15.83
N LEU A 246 -11.51 -18.84 15.21
CA LEU A 246 -10.17 -18.27 15.44
C LEU A 246 -9.98 -16.91 14.77
N ILE A 247 -10.73 -16.66 13.73
CA ILE A 247 -10.74 -15.41 12.95
C ILE A 247 -12.01 -14.64 13.26
N ASP A 248 -11.92 -13.32 13.29
CA ASP A 248 -13.05 -12.41 13.42
C ASP A 248 -14.14 -12.69 12.36
N GLN A 249 -15.40 -12.75 12.82
CA GLN A 249 -16.58 -13.13 12.00
C GLN A 249 -17.43 -11.91 11.65
#